data_74bb14eee80afb51d0456430a0128d28
#
_entry.id   74bb14eee80afb51d0456430a0128d28
#
_cell.length_a   1.000
_cell.length_b   1.000
_cell.length_c   1.000
_cell.angle_alpha   90.00
_cell.angle_beta   90.00
_cell.angle_gamma   90.00
#
_symmetry.space_group_name_H-M   'P 1'
#
loop_
_entity.id
_entity.type
_entity.pdbx_description
1 polymer ?
#
loop_
_entity_poly.entity_id
_entity_poly.type
_entity_poly.pdbx_seq_one_letter_code
_entity_poly.pdbx_strand_id
1 'polypeptide(L)'
;MPKDLDPFVLIAGGGPTGITAALELRRFGIPVRIIDEKEGPDGTSRAVGIQARTLEELELRGLASELVRLGQHATGGDIYGQGKLLVHVDFTRIPSAYNYLLFLSQNDTDRILREALEAEGAAIEWGVKMIAFGQDASGVTATLEHIDGSIEEIRPAYVIDAEGAHSIIRSTLGLEFTGKTLEESFVLGDVHISGDLSNSNFHIFSSPQGFLGLFPMGGSHYRLVAGNPIAASPAAGTAVNGAAPSAAPTVEEVQSIPTLEELQAIYDQRSHIPARLHQLTWSSFFHINSRLVKNLRVGRIFLAGDAAHIHSPAGAQGMNTGIQDAMNLGWKLALVMQGTAPESLLDTYEKDRLPVMRSIVFRTEALTDVIGGHSILRNFFIHVAPLFANADFVQDNATANISQVALNYRNSPLSEDLFGDGDLVAGDRMPDLEVRATPTGAPVALSGVEAASSGSQAGPTPAQSESRKLFSLLNPSRFTLLLANFADPTEIRAKLSQSTSPWPQLPWTELPWLQIIDIYEIASPAGEAGKPFAESFGVKPSITLVRPDAYIGFRGNQSSVEAFTKYCQRWFSPAAQKQAAA
;
A
#
# COMPACT_ATOMS: atom_id res chain seq x y z
N MET A 1 -22.12 30.93 -0.38
CA MET A 1 -20.95 30.07 -0.68
C MET A 1 -19.77 30.96 -1.02
N PRO A 2 -18.57 30.77 -0.47
CA PRO A 2 -17.39 31.49 -0.91
C PRO A 2 -17.08 31.05 -2.35
N LYS A 3 -17.01 31.99 -3.27
CA LYS A 3 -16.91 31.76 -4.72
C LYS A 3 -15.50 31.41 -5.23
N ASP A 4 -14.50 31.36 -4.38
CA ASP A 4 -13.10 31.12 -4.75
C ASP A 4 -12.46 30.19 -3.70
N LEU A 5 -12.85 28.90 -3.70
CA LEU A 5 -12.03 27.87 -3.05
C LEU A 5 -10.85 27.59 -3.97
N ASP A 6 -9.63 27.60 -3.42
CA ASP A 6 -8.44 27.05 -4.08
C ASP A 6 -8.76 25.69 -4.70
N PRO A 7 -8.13 25.30 -5.82
CA PRO A 7 -8.39 24.02 -6.46
C PRO A 7 -8.16 22.88 -5.44
N PHE A 8 -9.17 22.02 -5.27
CA PHE A 8 -9.17 20.94 -4.30
C PHE A 8 -9.38 19.58 -4.97
N VAL A 9 -9.09 18.51 -4.25
CA VAL A 9 -9.36 17.12 -4.66
C VAL A 9 -10.56 16.59 -3.88
N LEU A 10 -11.53 16.03 -4.59
CA LEU A 10 -12.61 15.25 -4.00
C LEU A 10 -12.16 13.78 -3.90
N ILE A 11 -12.33 13.19 -2.73
CA ILE A 11 -12.08 11.77 -2.48
C ILE A 11 -13.42 11.15 -2.11
N ALA A 12 -13.88 10.19 -2.90
CA ALA A 12 -15.09 9.44 -2.65
C ALA A 12 -14.75 8.09 -2.01
N GLY A 13 -15.16 7.90 -0.76
CA GLY A 13 -14.90 6.72 0.08
C GLY A 13 -14.00 7.02 1.28
N GLY A 14 -14.54 6.85 2.48
CA GLY A 14 -13.88 7.07 3.78
C GLY A 14 -13.22 5.82 4.38
N GLY A 15 -12.87 4.83 3.55
CA GLY A 15 -12.09 3.66 3.95
C GLY A 15 -10.57 3.94 4.00
N PRO A 16 -9.72 2.93 4.36
CA PRO A 16 -8.29 3.13 4.55
C PRO A 16 -7.58 3.72 3.32
N THR A 17 -8.00 3.37 2.11
CA THR A 17 -7.46 3.92 0.85
C THR A 17 -7.76 5.42 0.72
N GLY A 18 -9.02 5.82 0.90
CA GLY A 18 -9.42 7.22 0.77
C GLY A 18 -8.83 8.09 1.86
N ILE A 19 -8.82 7.62 3.12
CA ILE A 19 -8.18 8.35 4.24
C ILE A 19 -6.69 8.54 3.96
N THR A 20 -5.99 7.51 3.48
CA THR A 20 -4.57 7.61 3.13
C THR A 20 -4.35 8.61 1.99
N ALA A 21 -5.19 8.62 0.96
CA ALA A 21 -5.12 9.60 -0.13
C ALA A 21 -5.30 11.03 0.38
N ALA A 22 -6.25 11.24 1.30
CA ALA A 22 -6.47 12.54 1.94
C ALA A 22 -5.24 12.98 2.76
N LEU A 23 -4.68 12.08 3.58
CA LEU A 23 -3.47 12.33 4.36
C LEU A 23 -2.29 12.72 3.46
N GLU A 24 -2.05 11.96 2.40
CA GLU A 24 -0.96 12.26 1.46
C GLU A 24 -1.11 13.67 0.86
N LEU A 25 -2.28 14.01 0.35
CA LEU A 25 -2.54 15.32 -0.24
C LEU A 25 -2.41 16.45 0.78
N ARG A 26 -2.95 16.26 2.01
CA ARG A 26 -2.84 17.26 3.09
C ARG A 26 -1.40 17.53 3.50
N ARG A 27 -0.54 16.53 3.55
CA ARG A 27 0.90 16.67 3.82
C ARG A 27 1.61 17.56 2.81
N PHE A 28 1.15 17.59 1.57
CA PHE A 28 1.63 18.53 0.53
C PHE A 28 0.88 19.86 0.54
N GLY A 29 0.00 20.11 1.50
CA GLY A 29 -0.79 21.34 1.59
C GLY A 29 -1.93 21.43 0.56
N ILE A 30 -2.30 20.35 -0.10
CA ILE A 30 -3.41 20.33 -1.07
C ILE A 30 -4.74 20.29 -0.32
N PRO A 31 -5.69 21.20 -0.62
CA PRO A 31 -7.03 21.13 -0.08
C PRO A 31 -7.74 19.86 -0.54
N VAL A 32 -8.39 19.15 0.39
CA VAL A 32 -9.16 17.95 0.11
C VAL A 32 -10.56 18.04 0.70
N ARG A 33 -11.49 17.34 0.05
CA ARG A 33 -12.79 17.02 0.58
C ARG A 33 -12.97 15.51 0.47
N ILE A 34 -13.22 14.82 1.56
CA ILE A 34 -13.44 13.37 1.60
C ILE A 34 -14.85 13.07 2.05
N ILE A 35 -15.57 12.28 1.27
CA ILE A 35 -16.98 11.94 1.48
C ILE A 35 -17.15 10.42 1.60
N ASP A 36 -18.16 9.97 2.35
CA ASP A 36 -18.61 8.58 2.38
C ASP A 36 -20.15 8.52 2.50
N GLU A 37 -20.78 7.60 1.77
CA GLU A 37 -22.23 7.42 1.78
C GLU A 37 -22.78 6.88 3.10
N LYS A 38 -21.93 6.22 3.92
CA LYS A 38 -22.28 5.71 5.24
C LYS A 38 -22.51 6.85 6.23
N GLU A 39 -23.32 6.59 7.25
CA GLU A 39 -23.59 7.56 8.31
C GLU A 39 -22.45 7.72 9.32
N GLY A 40 -21.44 6.86 9.25
CA GLY A 40 -20.30 6.85 10.16
C GLY A 40 -19.35 5.70 9.89
N PRO A 41 -18.33 5.53 10.74
CA PRO A 41 -17.35 4.44 10.61
C PRO A 41 -18.02 3.07 10.59
N ASP A 42 -17.56 2.19 9.71
CA ASP A 42 -18.06 0.82 9.63
C ASP A 42 -17.68 0.05 10.89
N GLY A 43 -18.64 -0.58 11.53
CA GLY A 43 -18.41 -1.47 12.67
C GLY A 43 -17.87 -2.85 12.28
N THR A 44 -17.83 -3.17 10.97
CA THR A 44 -17.37 -4.47 10.46
C THR A 44 -15.91 -4.41 10.04
N SER A 45 -15.11 -5.38 10.49
CA SER A 45 -13.69 -5.49 10.18
C SER A 45 -13.45 -6.64 9.22
N ARG A 46 -13.12 -6.35 7.96
CA ARG A 46 -12.84 -7.39 6.96
C ARG A 46 -11.34 -7.73 6.89
N ALA A 47 -10.48 -6.73 6.81
CA ALA A 47 -9.04 -6.91 6.80
C ALA A 47 -8.47 -6.99 8.21
N VAL A 48 -7.35 -7.73 8.37
CA VAL A 48 -6.65 -7.86 9.65
C VAL A 48 -5.14 -7.81 9.54
N GLY A 49 -4.57 -8.05 8.36
CA GLY A 49 -3.12 -8.13 8.19
C GLY A 49 -2.54 -6.83 7.62
N ILE A 50 -1.50 -6.31 8.26
CA ILE A 50 -0.68 -5.21 7.74
C ILE A 50 0.70 -5.76 7.41
N GLN A 51 1.12 -5.58 6.16
CA GLN A 51 2.36 -6.11 5.62
C GLN A 51 3.55 -5.20 5.97
N ALA A 52 4.75 -5.78 6.02
CA ALA A 52 5.98 -5.05 6.35
C ALA A 52 6.18 -3.83 5.45
N ARG A 53 5.95 -3.94 4.14
CA ARG A 53 6.08 -2.79 3.22
C ARG A 53 5.14 -1.64 3.57
N THR A 54 3.89 -1.95 3.91
CA THR A 54 2.92 -0.93 4.33
C THR A 54 3.34 -0.27 5.65
N LEU A 55 3.89 -1.04 6.60
CA LEU A 55 4.42 -0.50 7.86
C LEU A 55 5.61 0.44 7.62
N GLU A 56 6.53 0.11 6.70
CA GLU A 56 7.64 0.98 6.32
C GLU A 56 7.15 2.32 5.77
N GLU A 57 6.15 2.30 4.89
CA GLU A 57 5.59 3.53 4.34
C GLU A 57 4.82 4.34 5.38
N LEU A 58 4.11 3.67 6.30
CA LEU A 58 3.43 4.31 7.42
C LEU A 58 4.41 4.85 8.48
N GLU A 59 5.58 4.21 8.66
CA GLU A 59 6.66 4.71 9.54
C GLU A 59 7.17 6.07 9.08
N LEU A 60 7.46 6.21 7.79
CA LEU A 60 7.89 7.50 7.21
C LEU A 60 6.85 8.61 7.45
N ARG A 61 5.60 8.24 7.69
CA ARG A 61 4.47 9.14 7.95
C ARG A 61 4.15 9.31 9.43
N GLY A 62 4.93 8.66 10.30
CA GLY A 62 4.75 8.71 11.77
C GLY A 62 3.55 7.91 12.27
N LEU A 63 2.98 6.99 11.47
CA LEU A 63 1.76 6.25 11.78
C LEU A 63 2.00 4.80 12.22
N ALA A 64 3.19 4.24 11.97
CA ALA A 64 3.45 2.82 12.24
C ALA A 64 3.50 2.49 13.74
N SER A 65 4.03 3.37 14.59
CA SER A 65 4.27 3.09 16.01
C SER A 65 3.00 2.69 16.76
N GLU A 66 1.89 3.38 16.53
CA GLU A 66 0.62 3.10 17.20
C GLU A 66 -0.02 1.80 16.68
N LEU A 67 0.07 1.53 15.36
CA LEU A 67 -0.37 0.28 14.75
C LEU A 67 0.40 -0.92 15.34
N VAL A 68 1.72 -0.79 15.43
CA VAL A 68 2.61 -1.83 15.96
C VAL A 68 2.34 -2.08 17.46
N ARG A 69 2.08 -1.01 18.22
CA ARG A 69 1.77 -1.12 19.66
C ARG A 69 0.46 -1.88 19.93
N LEU A 70 -0.54 -1.71 19.08
CA LEU A 70 -1.87 -2.31 19.24
C LEU A 70 -1.97 -3.71 18.61
N GLY A 71 -1.25 -3.96 17.54
CA GLY A 71 -1.37 -5.18 16.75
C GLY A 71 -0.60 -6.37 17.34
N GLN A 72 -1.01 -7.57 16.97
CA GLN A 72 -0.32 -8.82 17.28
C GLN A 72 0.75 -9.10 16.23
N HIS A 73 1.98 -9.31 16.66
CA HIS A 73 3.11 -9.65 15.79
C HIS A 73 3.12 -11.16 15.54
N ALA A 74 2.94 -11.59 14.31
CA ALA A 74 3.15 -12.97 13.91
C ALA A 74 4.49 -13.11 13.19
N THR A 75 5.45 -13.77 13.85
CA THR A 75 6.79 -14.01 13.33
C THR A 75 6.86 -15.25 12.45
N GLY A 76 5.79 -16.06 12.41
CA GLY A 76 5.72 -17.23 11.56
C GLY A 76 4.30 -17.57 11.11
N GLY A 77 4.23 -18.53 10.19
CA GLY A 77 2.99 -19.12 9.72
C GLY A 77 3.13 -20.63 9.55
N ASP A 78 2.22 -21.38 10.12
CA ASP A 78 2.21 -22.85 10.10
C ASP A 78 1.12 -23.35 9.17
N ILE A 79 1.50 -24.12 8.16
CA ILE A 79 0.58 -24.73 7.20
C ILE A 79 0.55 -26.24 7.45
N TYR A 80 -0.62 -26.74 7.81
CA TYR A 80 -0.86 -28.13 8.13
C TYR A 80 -1.65 -28.83 7.02
N GLY A 81 -1.35 -30.10 6.81
CA GLY A 81 -2.13 -30.99 5.96
C GLY A 81 -2.14 -32.42 6.51
N GLN A 82 -3.29 -33.05 6.48
CA GLN A 82 -3.45 -34.40 6.99
C GLN A 82 -2.94 -34.59 8.44
N GLY A 83 -3.15 -33.59 9.28
CA GLY A 83 -2.73 -33.61 10.68
C GLY A 83 -1.22 -33.42 10.93
N LYS A 84 -0.44 -32.99 9.93
CA LYS A 84 1.00 -32.78 10.05
C LYS A 84 1.36 -31.37 9.60
N LEU A 85 2.38 -30.79 10.24
CA LEU A 85 3.00 -29.56 9.76
C LEU A 85 3.69 -29.85 8.42
N LEU A 86 3.25 -29.18 7.36
CA LEU A 86 3.82 -29.27 6.01
C LEU A 86 4.87 -28.22 5.76
N VAL A 87 4.56 -26.97 6.11
CA VAL A 87 5.42 -25.81 5.86
C VAL A 87 5.35 -24.89 7.07
N HIS A 88 6.49 -24.44 7.53
CA HIS A 88 6.64 -23.30 8.41
C HIS A 88 7.22 -22.15 7.62
N VAL A 89 6.58 -20.99 7.62
CA VAL A 89 7.07 -19.75 7.01
C VAL A 89 7.65 -18.86 8.11
N ASP A 90 8.93 -18.54 8.02
CA ASP A 90 9.65 -17.75 9.02
C ASP A 90 9.75 -16.29 8.57
N PHE A 91 8.88 -15.41 9.09
CA PHE A 91 8.86 -13.98 8.76
C PHE A 91 10.02 -13.20 9.36
N THR A 92 10.78 -13.75 10.32
CA THR A 92 11.98 -13.08 10.84
C THR A 92 13.05 -12.87 9.75
N ARG A 93 12.91 -13.57 8.62
CA ARG A 93 13.76 -13.46 7.43
C ARG A 93 13.41 -12.27 6.53
N ILE A 94 12.31 -11.56 6.78
CA ILE A 94 11.96 -10.37 5.99
C ILE A 94 13.04 -9.30 6.18
N PRO A 95 13.65 -8.78 5.08
CA PRO A 95 14.69 -7.75 5.16
C PRO A 95 14.07 -6.36 5.44
N SER A 96 13.50 -6.22 6.64
CA SER A 96 12.83 -5.02 7.13
C SER A 96 12.95 -4.92 8.65
N ALA A 97 12.80 -3.73 9.19
CA ALA A 97 12.60 -3.52 10.63
C ALA A 97 11.30 -4.20 11.12
N TYR A 98 10.33 -4.42 10.21
CA TYR A 98 9.06 -5.10 10.43
C TYR A 98 9.12 -6.55 9.93
N ASN A 99 9.96 -7.35 10.53
CA ASN A 99 10.18 -8.76 10.17
C ASN A 99 9.11 -9.69 10.78
N TYR A 100 7.84 -9.34 10.61
CA TYR A 100 6.62 -10.06 11.04
C TYR A 100 5.42 -9.62 10.19
N LEU A 101 4.32 -10.37 10.27
CA LEU A 101 3.01 -9.87 9.88
C LEU A 101 2.33 -9.24 11.10
N LEU A 102 1.82 -8.02 10.94
CA LEU A 102 1.06 -7.36 11.99
C LEU A 102 -0.42 -7.68 11.80
N PHE A 103 -1.05 -8.32 12.78
CA PHE A 103 -2.49 -8.52 12.81
C PHE A 103 -3.15 -7.49 13.71
N LEU A 104 -3.97 -6.66 13.09
CA LEU A 104 -4.74 -5.59 13.74
C LEU A 104 -6.08 -5.47 13.03
N SER A 105 -7.15 -5.22 13.77
CA SER A 105 -8.47 -5.04 13.15
C SER A 105 -8.46 -3.85 12.18
N GLN A 106 -9.19 -3.96 11.09
CA GLN A 106 -9.35 -2.83 10.17
C GLN A 106 -9.95 -1.62 10.87
N ASN A 107 -10.87 -1.82 11.84
CA ASN A 107 -11.47 -0.72 12.59
C ASN A 107 -10.43 0.11 13.37
N ASP A 108 -9.43 -0.55 13.98
CA ASP A 108 -8.33 0.16 14.65
C ASP A 108 -7.43 0.86 13.64
N THR A 109 -7.14 0.22 12.51
CA THR A 109 -6.36 0.84 11.44
C THR A 109 -7.06 2.10 10.91
N ASP A 110 -8.36 1.99 10.60
CA ASP A 110 -9.17 3.11 10.09
C ASP A 110 -9.28 4.23 11.13
N ARG A 111 -9.42 3.89 12.42
CA ARG A 111 -9.43 4.87 13.51
C ARG A 111 -8.13 5.66 13.57
N ILE A 112 -6.98 4.98 13.54
CA ILE A 112 -5.67 5.63 13.61
C ILE A 112 -5.46 6.55 12.40
N LEU A 113 -5.79 6.08 11.20
CA LEU A 113 -5.68 6.88 9.98
C LEU A 113 -6.61 8.10 10.01
N ARG A 114 -7.84 7.95 10.52
CA ARG A 114 -8.82 9.04 10.66
C ARG A 114 -8.38 10.07 11.69
N GLU A 115 -7.92 9.65 12.86
CA GLU A 115 -7.37 10.53 13.89
C GLU A 115 -6.18 11.35 13.34
N ALA A 116 -5.33 10.73 12.53
CA ALA A 116 -4.24 11.43 11.85
C ALA A 116 -4.75 12.45 10.83
N LEU A 117 -5.79 12.12 10.06
CA LEU A 117 -6.40 13.03 9.09
C LEU A 117 -7.04 14.25 9.79
N GLU A 118 -7.71 14.03 10.92
CA GLU A 118 -8.29 15.10 11.73
C GLU A 118 -7.19 16.03 12.29
N ALA A 119 -6.06 15.48 12.69
CA ALA A 119 -4.90 16.26 13.13
C ALA A 119 -4.30 17.12 11.99
N GLU A 120 -4.40 16.68 10.73
CA GLU A 120 -4.04 17.46 9.53
C GLU A 120 -5.14 18.46 9.10
N GLY A 121 -6.22 18.59 9.88
CA GLY A 121 -7.30 19.55 9.67
C GLY A 121 -8.28 19.17 8.56
N ALA A 122 -8.47 17.88 8.29
CA ALA A 122 -9.50 17.37 7.39
C ALA A 122 -10.31 16.27 8.09
N ALA A 123 -11.59 16.14 7.72
CA ALA A 123 -12.48 15.12 8.28
C ALA A 123 -13.37 14.53 7.18
N ILE A 124 -13.83 13.30 7.42
CA ILE A 124 -14.77 12.64 6.49
C ILE A 124 -16.15 13.25 6.65
N GLU A 125 -16.76 13.64 5.54
CA GLU A 125 -18.15 14.03 5.46
C GLU A 125 -19.01 12.77 5.27
N TRP A 126 -19.60 12.32 6.36
CA TRP A 126 -20.44 11.12 6.38
C TRP A 126 -21.85 11.41 5.85
N GLY A 127 -22.49 10.39 5.28
CA GLY A 127 -23.82 10.50 4.70
C GLY A 127 -23.87 11.33 3.42
N VAL A 128 -22.75 11.39 2.69
CA VAL A 128 -22.61 12.12 1.43
C VAL A 128 -22.10 11.20 0.34
N LYS A 129 -22.82 11.11 -0.78
CA LYS A 129 -22.40 10.32 -1.95
C LYS A 129 -22.38 11.16 -3.22
N MET A 130 -21.48 10.82 -4.15
CA MET A 130 -21.47 11.39 -5.48
C MET A 130 -22.44 10.63 -6.38
N ILE A 131 -23.50 11.30 -6.86
CA ILE A 131 -24.55 10.67 -7.67
C ILE A 131 -24.42 10.93 -9.16
N ALA A 132 -23.74 11.99 -9.55
CA ALA A 132 -23.47 12.31 -10.95
C ALA A 132 -22.18 13.12 -11.07
N PHE A 133 -21.56 13.05 -12.24
CA PHE A 133 -20.39 13.88 -12.56
C PHE A 133 -20.23 14.08 -14.06
N GLY A 134 -19.53 15.16 -14.40
CA GLY A 134 -18.99 15.44 -15.74
C GLY A 134 -17.59 16.01 -15.61
N GLN A 135 -16.75 15.91 -16.63
CA GLN A 135 -15.41 16.47 -16.59
C GLN A 135 -15.04 17.19 -17.87
N ASP A 136 -14.18 18.20 -17.73
CA ASP A 136 -13.56 18.92 -18.86
C ASP A 136 -12.06 19.16 -18.59
N ALA A 137 -11.41 19.96 -19.42
CA ALA A 137 -9.99 20.27 -19.26
C ALA A 137 -9.63 20.99 -17.95
N SER A 138 -10.59 21.64 -17.28
CA SER A 138 -10.36 22.47 -16.09
C SER A 138 -10.74 21.81 -14.76
N GLY A 139 -11.58 20.75 -14.77
CA GLY A 139 -11.99 20.09 -13.52
C GLY A 139 -13.10 19.08 -13.74
N VAL A 140 -13.64 18.60 -12.62
CA VAL A 140 -14.78 17.69 -12.56
C VAL A 140 -15.96 18.44 -11.95
N THR A 141 -17.12 18.49 -12.61
CA THR A 141 -18.38 18.93 -12.00
C THR A 141 -18.99 17.71 -11.33
N ALA A 142 -19.14 17.72 -10.03
CA ALA A 142 -19.70 16.62 -9.25
C ALA A 142 -20.98 17.04 -8.55
N THR A 143 -21.99 16.18 -8.61
CA THR A 143 -23.26 16.34 -7.90
C THR A 143 -23.25 15.40 -6.71
N LEU A 144 -23.38 15.96 -5.52
CA LEU A 144 -23.40 15.24 -4.25
C LEU A 144 -24.84 15.19 -3.73
N GLU A 145 -25.21 14.06 -3.15
CA GLU A 145 -26.46 13.89 -2.39
C GLU A 145 -26.10 13.67 -0.93
N HIS A 146 -26.67 14.50 -0.05
CA HIS A 146 -26.54 14.39 1.39
C HIS A 146 -27.63 13.48 1.97
N ILE A 147 -27.40 12.96 3.18
CA ILE A 147 -28.33 12.05 3.87
C ILE A 147 -29.75 12.66 4.08
N ASP A 148 -29.85 13.97 4.16
CA ASP A 148 -31.13 14.69 4.26
C ASP A 148 -31.82 14.87 2.90
N GLY A 149 -31.26 14.33 1.82
CA GLY A 149 -31.77 14.44 0.45
C GLY A 149 -31.40 15.76 -0.24
N SER A 150 -30.64 16.65 0.39
CA SER A 150 -30.18 17.88 -0.27
C SER A 150 -29.11 17.58 -1.32
N ILE A 151 -29.14 18.35 -2.40
CA ILE A 151 -28.23 18.21 -3.53
C ILE A 151 -27.26 19.39 -3.52
N GLU A 152 -25.97 19.06 -3.67
CA GLU A 152 -24.88 20.01 -3.78
C GLU A 152 -24.11 19.80 -5.08
N GLU A 153 -23.82 20.87 -5.82
CA GLU A 153 -22.93 20.83 -6.97
C GLU A 153 -21.58 21.46 -6.59
N ILE A 154 -20.49 20.75 -6.85
CA ILE A 154 -19.11 21.18 -6.57
C ILE A 154 -18.22 21.00 -7.80
N ARG A 155 -17.04 21.67 -7.78
CA ARG A 155 -16.10 21.58 -8.89
C ARG A 155 -14.67 21.31 -8.42
N PRO A 156 -14.33 20.07 -8.04
CA PRO A 156 -12.96 19.68 -7.75
C PRO A 156 -12.06 19.69 -8.99
N ALA A 157 -10.77 19.93 -8.79
CA ALA A 157 -9.77 19.82 -9.86
C ALA A 157 -9.58 18.37 -10.31
N TYR A 158 -9.64 17.43 -9.37
CA TYR A 158 -9.53 15.99 -9.58
C TYR A 158 -10.45 15.24 -8.61
N VAL A 159 -10.75 13.98 -8.96
CA VAL A 159 -11.50 13.03 -8.12
C VAL A 159 -10.68 11.77 -7.93
N ILE A 160 -10.63 11.26 -6.70
CA ILE A 160 -10.12 9.93 -6.36
C ILE A 160 -11.31 9.06 -5.95
N ASP A 161 -11.55 8.02 -6.75
CA ASP A 161 -12.53 6.98 -6.46
C ASP A 161 -11.91 5.93 -5.54
N ALA A 162 -12.32 5.94 -4.28
CA ALA A 162 -12.01 4.95 -3.25
C ALA A 162 -13.30 4.36 -2.63
N GLU A 163 -14.43 4.36 -3.39
CA GLU A 163 -15.76 3.90 -2.95
C GLU A 163 -15.82 2.37 -2.71
N GLY A 164 -14.75 1.65 -3.03
CA GLY A 164 -14.69 0.21 -2.83
C GLY A 164 -15.31 -0.62 -3.97
N ALA A 165 -15.60 -1.89 -3.67
CA ALA A 165 -16.00 -2.90 -4.66
C ALA A 165 -17.26 -2.53 -5.47
N HIS A 166 -18.14 -1.72 -4.91
CA HIS A 166 -19.42 -1.31 -5.51
C HIS A 166 -19.41 0.10 -6.09
N SER A 167 -18.22 0.65 -6.42
CA SER A 167 -18.05 2.01 -6.89
C SER A 167 -19.07 2.41 -7.98
N ILE A 168 -19.79 3.49 -7.70
CA ILE A 168 -20.72 4.16 -8.62
C ILE A 168 -19.91 4.91 -9.69
N ILE A 169 -18.80 5.54 -9.29
CA ILE A 169 -17.90 6.28 -10.19
C ILE A 169 -17.36 5.35 -11.28
N ARG A 170 -16.78 4.20 -10.88
CA ARG A 170 -16.30 3.18 -11.84
C ARG A 170 -17.40 2.75 -12.82
N SER A 171 -18.59 2.47 -12.30
CA SER A 171 -19.72 2.01 -13.10
C SER A 171 -20.21 3.09 -14.08
N THR A 172 -20.28 4.35 -13.64
CA THR A 172 -20.68 5.50 -14.47
C THR A 172 -19.65 5.81 -15.55
N LEU A 173 -18.34 5.59 -15.28
CA LEU A 173 -17.28 5.68 -16.29
C LEU A 173 -17.33 4.55 -17.32
N GLY A 174 -18.19 3.54 -17.15
CA GLY A 174 -18.29 2.39 -18.04
C GLY A 174 -17.04 1.50 -18.01
N LEU A 175 -16.26 1.56 -16.94
CA LEU A 175 -15.06 0.75 -16.80
C LEU A 175 -15.43 -0.69 -16.47
N GLU A 176 -15.00 -1.61 -17.34
CA GLU A 176 -15.16 -3.03 -17.10
C GLU A 176 -14.37 -3.46 -15.84
N PHE A 177 -15.03 -4.16 -14.94
CA PHE A 177 -14.42 -4.80 -13.78
C PHE A 177 -14.24 -6.28 -14.09
N THR A 178 -13.19 -6.58 -14.85
CA THR A 178 -12.95 -7.92 -15.41
C THR A 178 -12.39 -8.87 -14.37
N GLY A 179 -12.85 -10.11 -14.40
CA GLY A 179 -12.39 -11.16 -13.48
C GLY A 179 -13.46 -12.21 -13.25
N LYS A 180 -13.36 -12.91 -12.13
CA LYS A 180 -14.27 -14.00 -11.75
C LYS A 180 -14.76 -13.84 -10.31
N THR A 181 -15.94 -14.37 -10.05
CA THR A 181 -16.41 -14.67 -8.69
C THR A 181 -16.17 -16.15 -8.43
N LEU A 182 -15.58 -16.48 -7.30
CA LEU A 182 -15.48 -17.87 -6.88
C LEU A 182 -16.85 -18.34 -6.42
N GLU A 183 -17.26 -19.54 -6.87
CA GLU A 183 -18.55 -20.14 -6.50
C GLU A 183 -18.58 -20.55 -5.02
N GLU A 184 -17.40 -20.75 -4.42
CA GLU A 184 -17.26 -21.13 -3.03
C GLU A 184 -17.61 -19.98 -2.09
N SER A 185 -18.41 -20.27 -1.08
CA SER A 185 -18.66 -19.37 0.03
C SER A 185 -17.62 -19.57 1.13
N PHE A 186 -17.36 -18.50 1.86
CA PHE A 186 -16.40 -18.47 2.97
C PHE A 186 -17.11 -17.93 4.21
N VAL A 187 -16.63 -18.40 5.37
CA VAL A 187 -17.07 -17.90 6.66
C VAL A 187 -15.92 -17.19 7.37
N LEU A 188 -16.22 -16.07 8.00
CA LEU A 188 -15.38 -15.34 8.94
C LEU A 188 -15.99 -15.39 10.32
N GLY A 189 -15.15 -15.47 11.36
CA GLY A 189 -15.59 -15.33 12.74
C GLY A 189 -14.44 -14.81 13.62
N ASP A 190 -14.74 -13.81 14.43
CA ASP A 190 -13.85 -13.31 15.46
C ASP A 190 -14.21 -13.99 16.79
N VAL A 191 -13.33 -14.87 17.24
CA VAL A 191 -13.54 -15.77 18.37
C VAL A 191 -12.38 -15.77 19.35
N HIS A 192 -12.64 -16.13 20.60
CA HIS A 192 -11.60 -16.51 21.53
C HIS A 192 -11.39 -18.04 21.48
N ILE A 193 -10.12 -18.46 21.53
CA ILE A 193 -9.73 -19.87 21.48
C ILE A 193 -8.97 -20.26 22.73
N SER A 194 -9.44 -21.31 23.40
CA SER A 194 -8.71 -21.96 24.49
C SER A 194 -8.13 -23.27 24.00
N GLY A 195 -6.80 -23.38 23.93
CA GLY A 195 -6.08 -24.52 23.40
C GLY A 195 -4.59 -24.22 23.27
N ASP A 196 -3.82 -25.19 22.80
CA ASP A 196 -2.37 -25.07 22.62
C ASP A 196 -2.04 -24.56 21.20
N LEU A 197 -2.42 -23.29 20.92
CA LEU A 197 -2.14 -22.59 19.68
C LEU A 197 -1.15 -21.46 19.94
N SER A 198 -0.11 -21.37 19.14
CA SER A 198 0.89 -20.30 19.22
C SER A 198 0.32 -18.97 18.73
N ASN A 199 0.40 -17.92 19.55
CA ASN A 199 0.04 -16.56 19.15
C ASN A 199 1.12 -15.87 18.31
N SER A 200 2.31 -16.46 18.21
CA SER A 200 3.40 -15.94 17.36
C SER A 200 3.29 -16.38 15.91
N ASN A 201 2.37 -17.34 15.62
CA ASN A 201 2.14 -17.85 14.27
C ASN A 201 0.66 -17.73 13.90
N PHE A 202 0.37 -17.51 12.63
CA PHE A 202 -0.94 -17.88 12.11
C PHE A 202 -0.94 -19.36 11.73
N HIS A 203 -2.13 -19.96 11.68
CA HIS A 203 -2.28 -21.39 11.38
C HIS A 203 -3.24 -21.59 10.21
N ILE A 204 -2.83 -22.38 9.23
CA ILE A 204 -3.67 -22.79 8.10
C ILE A 204 -3.75 -24.31 8.08
N PHE A 205 -4.95 -24.85 8.16
CA PHE A 205 -5.23 -26.27 8.07
C PHE A 205 -5.88 -26.58 6.72
N SER A 206 -5.21 -27.41 5.93
CA SER A 206 -5.74 -27.94 4.67
C SER A 206 -6.31 -29.33 4.93
N SER A 207 -7.63 -29.49 4.74
CA SER A 207 -8.36 -30.74 4.91
C SER A 207 -9.16 -31.08 3.67
N PRO A 208 -9.63 -32.34 3.50
CA PRO A 208 -10.53 -32.73 2.42
C PRO A 208 -11.87 -31.97 2.42
N GLN A 209 -12.27 -31.42 3.58
CA GLN A 209 -13.50 -30.66 3.79
C GLN A 209 -13.35 -29.18 3.54
N GLY A 210 -12.15 -28.72 3.13
CA GLY A 210 -11.81 -27.33 2.90
C GLY A 210 -10.70 -26.85 3.83
N PHE A 211 -10.33 -25.59 3.72
CA PHE A 211 -9.32 -25.00 4.59
C PHE A 211 -9.93 -24.35 5.83
N LEU A 212 -9.09 -24.18 6.85
CA LEU A 212 -9.34 -23.38 8.03
C LEU A 212 -8.09 -22.51 8.28
N GLY A 213 -8.25 -21.21 8.35
CA GLY A 213 -7.21 -20.26 8.73
C GLY A 213 -7.51 -19.64 10.09
N LEU A 214 -6.52 -19.56 10.96
CA LEU A 214 -6.58 -18.91 12.27
C LEU A 214 -5.51 -17.84 12.34
N PHE A 215 -5.93 -16.59 12.53
CA PHE A 215 -5.06 -15.42 12.54
C PHE A 215 -5.10 -14.79 13.94
N PRO A 216 -3.98 -14.74 14.68
CA PRO A 216 -3.96 -14.23 16.04
C PRO A 216 -4.21 -12.71 16.06
N MET A 217 -5.12 -12.27 16.94
CA MET A 217 -5.51 -10.87 17.11
C MET A 217 -5.10 -10.32 18.47
N GLY A 218 -4.33 -11.10 19.25
CA GLY A 218 -3.87 -10.78 20.58
C GLY A 218 -4.51 -11.62 21.69
N GLY A 219 -3.70 -12.10 22.62
CA GLY A 219 -4.17 -13.00 23.69
C GLY A 219 -4.78 -14.29 23.14
N SER A 220 -6.00 -14.62 23.55
CA SER A 220 -6.76 -15.75 23.04
C SER A 220 -7.67 -15.39 21.85
N HIS A 221 -7.65 -14.16 21.38
CA HIS A 221 -8.50 -13.68 20.30
C HIS A 221 -7.89 -14.05 18.94
N TYR A 222 -8.71 -14.66 18.08
CA TYR A 222 -8.33 -15.07 16.74
C TYR A 222 -9.43 -14.71 15.73
N ARG A 223 -9.02 -14.33 14.52
CA ARG A 223 -9.89 -14.38 13.36
C ARG A 223 -9.82 -15.76 12.73
N LEU A 224 -10.97 -16.42 12.66
CA LEU A 224 -11.18 -17.66 11.95
C LEU A 224 -11.69 -17.35 10.53
N VAL A 225 -11.08 -17.98 9.53
CA VAL A 225 -11.51 -17.94 8.12
C VAL A 225 -11.61 -19.36 7.61
N ALA A 226 -12.76 -19.77 7.07
CA ALA A 226 -12.90 -21.10 6.50
C ALA A 226 -13.60 -21.06 5.15
N GLY A 227 -13.07 -21.82 4.20
CA GLY A 227 -13.69 -22.03 2.89
C GLY A 227 -14.65 -23.20 2.93
N ASN A 228 -15.64 -23.18 2.03
CA ASN A 228 -16.63 -24.24 1.89
C ASN A 228 -17.26 -24.62 3.24
N PRO A 229 -17.92 -23.67 3.94
CA PRO A 229 -18.62 -23.99 5.18
C PRO A 229 -19.64 -25.09 4.88
N ILE A 230 -19.90 -25.98 5.85
CA ILE A 230 -20.90 -27.04 5.73
C ILE A 230 -22.17 -26.37 5.22
N ALA A 231 -22.65 -26.77 4.03
CA ALA A 231 -23.91 -26.27 3.51
C ALA A 231 -24.94 -26.41 4.61
N ALA A 232 -25.55 -25.32 5.06
CA ALA A 232 -26.63 -25.39 6.03
C ALA A 232 -27.60 -26.43 5.51
N SER A 233 -27.82 -27.48 6.25
CA SER A 233 -28.71 -28.58 5.86
C SER A 233 -30.04 -27.92 5.46
N PRO A 234 -30.54 -28.06 4.21
CA PRO A 234 -31.82 -27.52 3.89
C PRO A 234 -32.79 -28.11 4.92
N ALA A 235 -33.41 -27.24 5.70
CA ALA A 235 -34.47 -27.67 6.61
C ALA A 235 -35.39 -28.60 5.82
N ALA A 236 -35.55 -29.83 6.29
CA ALA A 236 -36.29 -30.88 5.61
C ALA A 236 -37.71 -30.41 5.27
N GLY A 237 -37.86 -29.81 4.11
CA GLY A 237 -39.10 -29.44 3.46
C GLY A 237 -39.40 -30.53 2.42
N THR A 238 -40.35 -31.38 2.73
CA THR A 238 -40.95 -32.44 1.95
C THR A 238 -41.00 -32.16 0.46
N ALA A 239 -40.41 -33.05 -0.31
CA ALA A 239 -40.58 -33.13 -1.76
C ALA A 239 -42.07 -33.26 -2.13
N VAL A 240 -42.58 -32.32 -2.91
CA VAL A 240 -43.80 -32.51 -3.69
C VAL A 240 -43.47 -32.22 -5.15
N ASN A 241 -43.86 -33.17 -5.98
CA ASN A 241 -43.63 -33.30 -7.40
C ASN A 241 -43.91 -32.11 -8.28
N GLY A 242 -43.03 -31.82 -9.21
CA GLY A 242 -43.34 -31.55 -10.61
C GLY A 242 -43.95 -30.20 -10.95
N ALA A 243 -43.12 -29.21 -11.24
CA ALA A 243 -43.42 -28.17 -12.24
C ALA A 243 -42.10 -27.48 -12.69
N ALA A 244 -42.03 -27.15 -13.98
CA ALA A 244 -40.89 -26.54 -14.65
C ALA A 244 -40.55 -25.15 -14.07
N PRO A 245 -39.26 -24.72 -14.14
CA PRO A 245 -38.84 -23.44 -13.56
C PRO A 245 -39.25 -22.27 -14.46
N SER A 246 -40.16 -21.47 -13.94
CA SER A 246 -40.47 -20.14 -14.46
C SER A 246 -40.25 -19.15 -13.31
N ALA A 247 -39.45 -18.13 -13.60
CA ALA A 247 -39.14 -16.94 -12.81
C ALA A 247 -37.75 -16.98 -12.10
N ALA A 248 -37.02 -15.92 -12.34
CA ALA A 248 -35.76 -15.57 -11.68
C ALA A 248 -35.92 -15.59 -10.14
N PRO A 249 -34.90 -16.02 -9.38
CA PRO A 249 -34.97 -16.02 -7.92
C PRO A 249 -35.06 -14.57 -7.43
N THR A 250 -36.18 -14.24 -6.83
CA THR A 250 -36.36 -13.03 -6.03
C THR A 250 -35.65 -13.23 -4.71
N VAL A 251 -34.73 -12.34 -4.45
CA VAL A 251 -34.01 -11.88 -3.28
C VAL A 251 -34.60 -12.27 -1.92
N GLU A 252 -33.65 -12.55 -0.98
CA GLU A 252 -33.70 -12.77 0.46
C GLU A 252 -33.89 -14.20 0.92
N GLU A 253 -32.94 -15.07 0.56
CA GLU A 253 -32.42 -16.01 1.55
C GLU A 253 -31.62 -15.17 2.56
N VAL A 254 -32.19 -14.89 3.72
CA VAL A 254 -31.49 -14.41 4.90
C VAL A 254 -30.46 -15.50 5.24
N GLN A 255 -29.23 -15.35 4.73
CA GLN A 255 -28.13 -16.21 5.17
C GLN A 255 -27.98 -15.98 6.67
N SER A 256 -28.29 -16.99 7.45
CA SER A 256 -28.14 -16.93 8.92
C SER A 256 -26.68 -16.61 9.24
N ILE A 257 -26.47 -15.61 10.08
CA ILE A 257 -25.12 -15.25 10.58
C ILE A 257 -24.49 -16.52 11.19
N PRO A 258 -23.23 -16.88 10.84
CA PRO A 258 -22.56 -18.06 11.39
C PRO A 258 -22.55 -18.05 12.92
N THR A 259 -23.00 -19.15 13.52
CA THR A 259 -23.02 -19.30 14.98
C THR A 259 -21.70 -19.81 15.53
N LEU A 260 -21.50 -19.69 16.85
CA LEU A 260 -20.31 -20.22 17.52
C LEU A 260 -20.23 -21.74 17.40
N GLU A 261 -21.36 -22.43 17.46
CA GLU A 261 -21.46 -23.89 17.32
C GLU A 261 -21.05 -24.35 15.92
N GLU A 262 -21.48 -23.64 14.89
CA GLU A 262 -21.08 -23.93 13.50
C GLU A 262 -19.58 -23.71 13.30
N LEU A 263 -19.02 -22.61 13.86
CA LEU A 263 -17.57 -22.35 13.80
C LEU A 263 -16.77 -23.41 14.57
N GLN A 264 -17.26 -23.87 15.74
CA GLN A 264 -16.63 -24.96 16.49
C GLN A 264 -16.67 -26.27 15.67
N ALA A 265 -17.78 -26.58 15.03
CA ALA A 265 -17.89 -27.77 14.19
C ALA A 265 -16.91 -27.74 13.00
N ILE A 266 -16.74 -26.60 12.35
CA ILE A 266 -15.74 -26.39 11.29
C ILE A 266 -14.33 -26.59 11.85
N TYR A 267 -14.04 -26.02 13.02
CA TYR A 267 -12.77 -26.16 13.69
C TYR A 267 -12.45 -27.63 13.98
N ASP A 268 -13.36 -28.35 14.66
CA ASP A 268 -13.18 -29.74 15.05
C ASP A 268 -13.00 -30.68 13.85
N GLN A 269 -13.65 -30.34 12.72
CA GLN A 269 -13.55 -31.12 11.49
C GLN A 269 -12.21 -30.94 10.76
N ARG A 270 -11.59 -29.76 10.88
CA ARG A 270 -10.46 -29.37 10.03
C ARG A 270 -9.13 -29.22 10.77
N SER A 271 -9.18 -28.83 12.05
CA SER A 271 -8.00 -28.78 12.92
C SER A 271 -7.75 -30.13 13.58
N HIS A 272 -6.48 -30.51 13.68
CA HIS A 272 -6.04 -31.66 14.47
C HIS A 272 -5.56 -31.26 15.87
N ILE A 273 -5.55 -29.95 16.18
CA ILE A 273 -5.15 -29.39 17.47
C ILE A 273 -6.41 -29.21 18.31
N PRO A 274 -6.55 -29.90 19.45
CA PRO A 274 -7.74 -29.76 20.28
C PRO A 274 -7.84 -28.33 20.86
N ALA A 275 -8.97 -27.66 20.63
CA ALA A 275 -9.23 -26.36 21.23
C ALA A 275 -10.74 -26.09 21.33
N ARG A 276 -11.11 -25.15 22.18
CA ARG A 276 -12.48 -24.70 22.36
C ARG A 276 -12.64 -23.24 21.96
N LEU A 277 -13.60 -22.98 21.09
CA LEU A 277 -14.02 -21.64 20.70
C LEU A 277 -15.05 -21.12 21.70
N HIS A 278 -14.92 -19.83 22.01
CA HIS A 278 -15.88 -19.14 22.88
C HIS A 278 -15.92 -17.64 22.52
N GLN A 279 -16.89 -16.91 23.05
CA GLN A 279 -17.02 -15.45 22.88
C GLN A 279 -16.94 -14.99 21.41
N LEU A 280 -17.87 -15.48 20.59
CA LEU A 280 -18.04 -14.97 19.23
C LEU A 280 -18.43 -13.49 19.28
N THR A 281 -17.56 -12.62 18.78
CA THR A 281 -17.79 -11.16 18.78
C THR A 281 -18.39 -10.68 17.46
N TRP A 282 -18.05 -11.34 16.35
CA TRP A 282 -18.54 -11.02 15.03
C TRP A 282 -18.37 -12.23 14.10
N SER A 283 -19.30 -12.37 13.14
CA SER A 283 -19.18 -13.39 12.08
C SER A 283 -19.92 -12.93 10.82
N SER A 284 -19.52 -13.49 9.67
CA SER A 284 -20.11 -13.19 8.37
C SER A 284 -19.84 -14.28 7.37
N PHE A 285 -20.75 -14.48 6.41
CA PHE A 285 -20.47 -15.16 5.15
C PHE A 285 -20.01 -14.19 4.09
N PHE A 286 -19.13 -14.62 3.20
CA PHE A 286 -18.71 -13.81 2.06
C PHE A 286 -18.33 -14.67 0.86
N HIS A 287 -18.37 -14.05 -0.32
CA HIS A 287 -17.87 -14.64 -1.56
C HIS A 287 -16.60 -13.91 -2.00
N ILE A 288 -15.64 -14.67 -2.48
CA ILE A 288 -14.41 -14.11 -3.01
C ILE A 288 -14.64 -13.67 -4.46
N ASN A 289 -14.40 -12.40 -4.69
CA ASN A 289 -14.32 -11.82 -6.03
C ASN A 289 -12.85 -11.51 -6.35
N SER A 290 -12.44 -11.83 -7.58
CA SER A 290 -11.13 -11.48 -8.11
C SER A 290 -11.36 -10.70 -9.39
N ARG A 291 -11.21 -9.38 -9.33
CA ARG A 291 -11.53 -8.46 -10.43
C ARG A 291 -10.57 -7.30 -10.49
N LEU A 292 -10.32 -6.79 -11.68
CA LEU A 292 -9.41 -5.67 -11.92
C LEU A 292 -9.95 -4.81 -13.06
N VAL A 293 -9.82 -3.49 -12.93
CA VAL A 293 -10.06 -2.55 -14.02
C VAL A 293 -8.92 -2.55 -15.02
N LYS A 294 -9.19 -2.13 -16.26
CA LYS A 294 -8.17 -1.98 -17.30
C LYS A 294 -7.35 -0.70 -17.14
N ASN A 295 -7.97 0.36 -16.64
CA ASN A 295 -7.38 1.69 -16.50
C ASN A 295 -7.61 2.21 -15.09
N LEU A 296 -6.60 2.85 -14.52
CA LEU A 296 -6.66 3.48 -13.20
C LEU A 296 -6.95 4.97 -13.28
N ARG A 297 -6.90 5.55 -14.49
CA ARG A 297 -7.15 6.96 -14.74
C ARG A 297 -8.09 7.14 -15.94
N VAL A 298 -9.10 8.00 -15.78
CA VAL A 298 -9.95 8.49 -16.87
C VAL A 298 -10.02 10.02 -16.76
N GLY A 299 -9.23 10.71 -17.56
CA GLY A 299 -9.14 12.18 -17.50
C GLY A 299 -8.65 12.64 -16.11
N ARG A 300 -9.53 13.28 -15.35
CA ARG A 300 -9.28 13.83 -14.01
C ARG A 300 -9.77 12.95 -12.86
N ILE A 301 -10.20 11.73 -13.15
CA ILE A 301 -10.70 10.76 -12.18
C ILE A 301 -9.73 9.61 -12.08
N PHE A 302 -9.33 9.25 -10.85
CA PHE A 302 -8.42 8.16 -10.51
C PHE A 302 -9.16 7.11 -9.69
N LEU A 303 -8.86 5.83 -9.93
CA LEU A 303 -9.39 4.72 -9.14
C LEU A 303 -8.29 4.14 -8.26
N ALA A 304 -8.60 3.86 -7.00
CA ALA A 304 -7.67 3.29 -6.03
C ALA A 304 -8.36 2.28 -5.10
N GLY A 305 -7.59 1.30 -4.59
CA GLY A 305 -8.09 0.26 -3.71
C GLY A 305 -9.17 -0.60 -4.37
N ASP A 306 -10.18 -1.01 -3.59
CA ASP A 306 -11.23 -1.93 -4.05
C ASP A 306 -12.10 -1.36 -5.17
N ALA A 307 -12.09 -0.06 -5.41
CA ALA A 307 -12.71 0.54 -6.60
C ALA A 307 -11.99 0.13 -7.89
N ALA A 308 -10.69 -0.12 -7.83
CA ALA A 308 -9.84 -0.51 -8.96
C ALA A 308 -9.59 -2.02 -9.03
N HIS A 309 -9.43 -2.69 -7.89
CA HIS A 309 -9.08 -4.11 -7.81
C HIS A 309 -9.62 -4.76 -6.55
N ILE A 310 -10.19 -5.94 -6.69
CA ILE A 310 -10.56 -6.84 -5.59
C ILE A 310 -9.95 -8.21 -5.85
N HIS A 311 -9.56 -8.89 -4.81
CA HIS A 311 -8.96 -10.21 -4.89
C HIS A 311 -9.23 -11.02 -3.63
N SER A 312 -8.85 -12.30 -3.66
CA SER A 312 -8.95 -13.18 -2.51
C SER A 312 -8.26 -12.59 -1.27
N PRO A 313 -8.84 -12.73 -0.05
CA PRO A 313 -8.19 -12.33 1.19
C PRO A 313 -6.94 -13.17 1.52
N ALA A 314 -6.64 -14.22 0.73
CA ALA A 314 -5.45 -15.04 0.90
C ALA A 314 -4.17 -14.18 0.87
N GLY A 315 -3.42 -14.19 1.96
CA GLY A 315 -2.21 -13.39 2.14
C GLY A 315 -2.43 -11.97 2.67
N ALA A 316 -3.67 -11.58 3.04
CA ALA A 316 -3.99 -10.27 3.67
C ALA A 316 -3.45 -9.05 2.89
N GLN A 317 -3.63 -9.01 1.55
CA GLN A 317 -2.96 -8.00 0.70
C GLN A 317 -3.86 -6.83 0.27
N GLY A 318 -5.21 -6.94 0.30
CA GLY A 318 -6.13 -5.95 -0.26
C GLY A 318 -5.99 -4.55 0.33
N MET A 319 -6.20 -4.39 1.63
CA MET A 319 -6.05 -3.12 2.33
C MET A 319 -4.66 -2.51 2.11
N ASN A 320 -3.61 -3.32 2.22
CA ASN A 320 -2.23 -2.90 2.00
C ASN A 320 -2.00 -2.33 0.60
N THR A 321 -2.55 -2.99 -0.42
CA THR A 321 -2.43 -2.54 -1.82
C THR A 321 -3.15 -1.22 -2.03
N GLY A 322 -4.36 -1.05 -1.47
CA GLY A 322 -5.11 0.21 -1.55
C GLY A 322 -4.42 1.38 -0.85
N ILE A 323 -3.84 1.15 0.33
CA ILE A 323 -3.01 2.14 1.04
C ILE A 323 -1.81 2.56 0.17
N GLN A 324 -1.11 1.60 -0.43
CA GLN A 324 0.03 1.88 -1.31
C GLN A 324 -0.39 2.56 -2.63
N ASP A 325 -1.60 2.29 -3.15
CA ASP A 325 -2.13 3.03 -4.30
C ASP A 325 -2.28 4.51 -3.98
N ALA A 326 -2.88 4.80 -2.82
CA ALA A 326 -3.07 6.16 -2.34
C ALA A 326 -1.73 6.89 -2.11
N MET A 327 -0.75 6.22 -1.52
CA MET A 327 0.59 6.75 -1.31
C MET A 327 1.33 7.03 -2.63
N ASN A 328 1.22 6.13 -3.61
CA ASN A 328 1.83 6.32 -4.93
C ASN A 328 1.18 7.45 -5.73
N LEU A 329 -0.15 7.61 -5.64
CA LEU A 329 -0.90 8.66 -6.34
C LEU A 329 -0.74 10.02 -5.67
N GLY A 330 -0.77 10.08 -4.34
CA GLY A 330 -0.90 11.32 -3.57
C GLY A 330 0.18 12.34 -3.87
N TRP A 331 1.47 11.96 -3.80
CA TRP A 331 2.57 12.87 -4.08
C TRP A 331 2.62 13.33 -5.56
N LYS A 332 2.23 12.45 -6.51
CA LYS A 332 2.19 12.79 -7.94
C LYS A 332 1.13 13.84 -8.21
N LEU A 333 -0.06 13.63 -7.67
CA LEU A 333 -1.18 14.56 -7.81
C LEU A 333 -0.87 15.89 -7.14
N ALA A 334 -0.26 15.86 -5.96
CA ALA A 334 0.13 17.07 -5.25
C ALA A 334 1.12 17.93 -6.05
N LEU A 335 2.19 17.34 -6.59
CA LEU A 335 3.17 18.09 -7.39
C LEU A 335 2.56 18.69 -8.67
N VAL A 336 1.63 17.98 -9.32
CA VAL A 336 0.92 18.51 -10.49
C VAL A 336 0.01 19.68 -10.10
N MET A 337 -0.73 19.56 -8.99
CA MET A 337 -1.60 20.65 -8.50
C MET A 337 -0.81 21.87 -8.05
N GLN A 338 0.38 21.69 -7.47
CA GLN A 338 1.30 22.77 -7.13
C GLN A 338 1.97 23.41 -8.36
N GLY A 339 1.78 22.83 -9.56
CA GLY A 339 2.44 23.28 -10.79
C GLY A 339 3.93 22.98 -10.85
N THR A 340 4.46 22.15 -9.94
CA THR A 340 5.89 21.76 -9.89
C THR A 340 6.21 20.55 -10.77
N ALA A 341 5.19 19.87 -11.30
CA ALA A 341 5.35 18.76 -12.22
C ALA A 341 4.34 18.85 -13.38
N PRO A 342 4.68 18.30 -14.55
CA PRO A 342 3.76 18.23 -15.68
C PRO A 342 2.65 17.20 -15.43
N GLU A 343 1.49 17.39 -16.06
CA GLU A 343 0.35 16.47 -15.93
C GLU A 343 0.67 15.03 -16.36
N SER A 344 1.67 14.84 -17.25
CA SER A 344 2.16 13.52 -17.64
C SER A 344 2.76 12.69 -16.50
N LEU A 345 3.11 13.32 -15.37
CA LEU A 345 3.50 12.60 -14.14
C LEU A 345 2.37 11.69 -13.64
N LEU A 346 1.12 12.11 -13.80
CA LEU A 346 -0.06 11.35 -13.36
C LEU A 346 -0.26 10.04 -14.13
N ASP A 347 0.20 9.96 -15.39
CA ASP A 347 0.11 8.73 -16.19
C ASP A 347 1.02 7.62 -15.62
N THR A 348 2.00 7.99 -14.83
CA THR A 348 2.90 7.03 -14.17
C THR A 348 2.23 6.29 -13.01
N TYR A 349 1.10 6.76 -12.47
CA TYR A 349 0.31 6.04 -11.48
C TYR A 349 -0.13 4.67 -12.01
N GLU A 350 -0.76 4.66 -13.19
CA GLU A 350 -1.19 3.41 -13.83
C GLU A 350 0.02 2.52 -14.19
N LYS A 351 1.12 3.12 -14.66
CA LYS A 351 2.34 2.37 -15.03
C LYS A 351 3.00 1.70 -13.83
N ASP A 352 2.96 2.35 -12.67
CA ASP A 352 3.51 1.80 -11.43
C ASP A 352 2.56 0.74 -10.84
N ARG A 353 1.27 1.06 -10.69
CA ARG A 353 0.36 0.28 -9.84
C ARG A 353 -0.36 -0.86 -10.56
N LEU A 354 -0.76 -0.70 -11.82
CA LEU A 354 -1.50 -1.74 -12.54
C LEU A 354 -0.73 -3.05 -12.69
N PRO A 355 0.60 -3.09 -12.95
CA PRO A 355 1.38 -4.33 -12.95
C PRO A 355 1.42 -5.02 -11.58
N VAL A 356 1.52 -4.24 -10.51
CA VAL A 356 1.50 -4.74 -9.12
C VAL A 356 0.14 -5.39 -8.82
N MET A 357 -0.95 -4.69 -9.09
CA MET A 357 -2.31 -5.20 -8.90
C MET A 357 -2.55 -6.50 -9.69
N ARG A 358 -2.13 -6.56 -10.95
CA ARG A 358 -2.21 -7.80 -11.76
C ARG A 358 -1.44 -8.95 -11.14
N SER A 359 -0.24 -8.69 -10.65
CA SER A 359 0.59 -9.70 -9.99
C SER A 359 -0.06 -10.22 -8.70
N ILE A 360 -0.65 -9.32 -7.89
CA ILE A 360 -1.32 -9.69 -6.64
C ILE A 360 -2.58 -10.50 -6.94
N VAL A 361 -3.43 -10.05 -7.87
CA VAL A 361 -4.63 -10.79 -8.29
C VAL A 361 -4.26 -12.19 -8.74
N PHE A 362 -3.27 -12.33 -9.62
CA PHE A 362 -2.81 -13.64 -10.11
C PHE A 362 -2.29 -14.55 -8.99
N ARG A 363 -1.47 -14.01 -8.08
CA ARG A 363 -0.88 -14.80 -6.98
C ARG A 363 -1.92 -15.22 -5.95
N THR A 364 -2.86 -14.34 -5.61
CA THR A 364 -3.91 -14.66 -4.64
C THR A 364 -4.92 -15.66 -5.21
N GLU A 365 -5.20 -15.62 -6.51
CA GLU A 365 -5.97 -16.67 -7.20
C GLU A 365 -5.26 -18.02 -7.13
N ALA A 366 -3.98 -18.08 -7.52
CA ALA A 366 -3.20 -19.30 -7.47
C ALA A 366 -3.13 -19.90 -6.05
N LEU A 367 -2.96 -19.06 -5.03
CA LEU A 367 -2.96 -19.49 -3.63
C LEU A 367 -4.33 -20.02 -3.19
N THR A 368 -5.40 -19.35 -3.60
CA THR A 368 -6.78 -19.79 -3.30
C THR A 368 -7.08 -21.13 -3.95
N ASP A 369 -6.68 -21.35 -5.20
CA ASP A 369 -6.85 -22.64 -5.91
C ASP A 369 -6.08 -23.78 -5.23
N VAL A 370 -4.89 -23.50 -4.67
CA VAL A 370 -4.12 -24.48 -3.88
C VAL A 370 -4.81 -24.80 -2.57
N ILE A 371 -5.30 -23.79 -1.87
CA ILE A 371 -5.95 -23.93 -0.56
C ILE A 371 -7.35 -24.54 -0.70
N GLY A 372 -8.13 -24.15 -1.72
CA GLY A 372 -9.52 -24.57 -1.96
C GLY A 372 -9.73 -26.03 -2.36
N GLY A 373 -8.69 -26.76 -2.73
CA GLY A 373 -8.73 -28.23 -2.73
C GLY A 373 -9.01 -28.94 -4.05
N HIS A 374 -9.15 -28.26 -5.18
CA HIS A 374 -9.56 -28.90 -6.46
C HIS A 374 -8.47 -29.01 -7.54
N SER A 375 -7.20 -28.71 -7.25
CA SER A 375 -6.16 -28.64 -8.27
C SER A 375 -5.03 -29.67 -8.09
N ILE A 376 -4.41 -30.04 -9.21
CA ILE A 376 -3.15 -30.80 -9.27
C ILE A 376 -2.06 -30.10 -8.44
N LEU A 377 -2.10 -28.76 -8.35
CA LEU A 377 -1.23 -27.94 -7.54
C LEU A 377 -1.32 -28.28 -6.05
N ARG A 378 -2.49 -28.66 -5.51
CA ARG A 378 -2.63 -29.10 -4.13
C ARG A 378 -1.80 -30.35 -3.83
N ASN A 379 -1.83 -31.35 -4.70
CA ASN A 379 -1.04 -32.56 -4.54
C ASN A 379 0.47 -32.26 -4.58
N PHE A 380 0.89 -31.34 -5.45
CA PHE A 380 2.26 -30.83 -5.47
C PHE A 380 2.60 -30.14 -4.14
N PHE A 381 1.73 -29.26 -3.63
CA PHE A 381 1.95 -28.54 -2.37
C PHE A 381 2.02 -29.49 -1.16
N ILE A 382 1.19 -30.52 -1.13
CA ILE A 382 1.17 -31.50 -0.01
C ILE A 382 2.38 -32.44 -0.05
N HIS A 383 2.84 -32.85 -1.24
CA HIS A 383 3.84 -33.93 -1.36
C HIS A 383 5.23 -33.43 -1.79
N VAL A 384 5.32 -32.33 -2.50
CA VAL A 384 6.59 -31.85 -3.08
C VAL A 384 7.08 -30.58 -2.41
N ALA A 385 6.21 -29.59 -2.14
CA ALA A 385 6.60 -28.34 -1.52
C ALA A 385 7.31 -28.51 -0.16
N PRO A 386 6.90 -29.43 0.74
CA PRO A 386 7.58 -29.66 2.02
C PRO A 386 9.06 -30.07 1.87
N LEU A 387 9.43 -30.71 0.76
CA LEU A 387 10.80 -31.14 0.50
C LEU A 387 11.76 -29.95 0.29
N PHE A 388 11.24 -28.83 -0.17
CA PHE A 388 12.00 -27.62 -0.48
C PHE A 388 11.63 -26.41 0.43
N ALA A 389 10.59 -26.55 1.25
CA ALA A 389 10.05 -25.44 2.05
C ALA A 389 11.07 -24.83 3.02
N ASN A 390 12.03 -25.61 3.49
CA ASN A 390 13.08 -25.17 4.41
C ASN A 390 14.34 -24.65 3.69
N ALA A 391 14.39 -24.64 2.35
CA ALA A 391 15.51 -24.06 1.63
C ALA A 391 15.48 -22.54 1.77
N ASP A 392 16.59 -21.92 2.15
CA ASP A 392 16.71 -20.48 2.40
C ASP A 392 16.14 -19.64 1.25
N PHE A 393 16.50 -19.94 0.02
CA PHE A 393 16.00 -19.25 -1.17
C PHE A 393 14.47 -19.29 -1.29
N VAL A 394 13.82 -20.42 -0.91
CA VAL A 394 12.36 -20.55 -0.96
C VAL A 394 11.73 -19.71 0.12
N GLN A 395 12.26 -19.75 1.34
CA GLN A 395 11.79 -18.95 2.47
C GLN A 395 11.94 -17.45 2.19
N ASP A 396 13.11 -17.01 1.72
CA ASP A 396 13.37 -15.59 1.44
C ASP A 396 12.43 -15.05 0.35
N ASN A 397 12.22 -15.81 -0.73
CA ASN A 397 11.28 -15.41 -1.78
C ASN A 397 9.83 -15.42 -1.30
N ALA A 398 9.41 -16.41 -0.52
CA ALA A 398 8.05 -16.49 0.00
C ALA A 398 7.76 -15.31 0.93
N THR A 399 8.63 -15.08 1.91
CA THR A 399 8.47 -14.00 2.90
C THR A 399 8.52 -12.62 2.26
N ALA A 400 9.46 -12.37 1.33
CA ALA A 400 9.57 -11.09 0.62
C ALA A 400 8.32 -10.78 -0.24
N ASN A 401 7.71 -11.81 -0.84
CA ASN A 401 6.50 -11.64 -1.64
C ASN A 401 5.24 -11.46 -0.77
N ILE A 402 5.09 -12.23 0.31
CA ILE A 402 3.96 -12.10 1.24
C ILE A 402 4.01 -10.73 1.92
N SER A 403 5.16 -10.31 2.40
CA SER A 403 5.37 -9.03 3.09
C SER A 403 5.35 -7.81 2.17
N GLN A 404 5.27 -8.02 0.86
CA GLN A 404 5.29 -7.00 -0.19
C GLN A 404 6.61 -6.21 -0.31
N VAL A 405 7.68 -6.56 0.42
CA VAL A 405 8.98 -5.88 0.31
C VAL A 405 9.70 -6.17 -1.03
N ALA A 406 9.28 -7.21 -1.76
CA ALA A 406 9.76 -7.52 -3.11
C ALA A 406 9.10 -6.68 -4.22
N LEU A 407 8.08 -5.87 -3.89
CA LEU A 407 7.43 -5.00 -4.87
C LEU A 407 8.41 -3.97 -5.41
N ASN A 408 8.38 -3.75 -6.72
CA ASN A 408 9.23 -2.79 -7.38
C ASN A 408 8.51 -2.14 -8.58
N TYR A 409 9.06 -1.03 -9.05
CA TYR A 409 8.61 -0.25 -10.20
C TYR A 409 9.70 -0.16 -11.29
N ARG A 410 10.52 -1.20 -11.46
CA ARG A 410 11.67 -1.21 -12.40
C ARG A 410 11.27 -0.88 -13.83
N ASN A 411 10.03 -1.19 -14.23
CA ASN A 411 9.51 -0.90 -15.57
C ASN A 411 8.75 0.45 -15.65
N SER A 412 8.79 1.25 -14.60
CA SER A 412 8.19 2.57 -14.58
C SER A 412 8.97 3.55 -15.46
N PRO A 413 8.30 4.50 -16.15
CA PRO A 413 8.98 5.63 -16.79
C PRO A 413 9.74 6.53 -15.80
N LEU A 414 9.42 6.43 -14.49
CA LEU A 414 10.10 7.12 -13.41
C LEU A 414 11.37 6.41 -12.92
N SER A 415 11.67 5.23 -13.43
CA SER A 415 12.82 4.43 -13.00
C SER A 415 13.90 4.45 -14.08
N GLU A 416 14.99 5.20 -13.83
CA GLU A 416 16.11 5.34 -14.76
C GLU A 416 17.40 4.93 -14.06
N ASP A 417 18.01 3.80 -14.47
CA ASP A 417 19.24 3.25 -13.88
C ASP A 417 20.40 3.32 -14.86
N LEU A 418 21.45 4.01 -14.45
CA LEU A 418 22.70 4.22 -15.21
C LEU A 418 23.94 3.84 -14.38
N PHE A 419 23.75 3.13 -13.24
CA PHE A 419 24.85 2.92 -12.30
C PHE A 419 25.56 1.56 -12.48
N GLY A 420 24.82 0.47 -12.45
CA GLY A 420 25.35 -0.88 -12.69
C GLY A 420 26.35 -1.39 -11.66
N ASP A 421 26.29 -0.93 -10.40
CA ASP A 421 27.09 -1.40 -9.27
C ASP A 421 26.21 -1.51 -8.01
N GLY A 422 26.41 -2.59 -7.21
CA GLY A 422 25.53 -2.95 -6.08
C GLY A 422 24.21 -3.60 -6.54
N ASP A 423 23.41 -4.06 -5.58
CA ASP A 423 22.20 -4.86 -5.83
C ASP A 423 20.96 -3.99 -6.12
N LEU A 424 20.93 -2.73 -5.62
CA LEU A 424 19.83 -1.83 -5.86
C LEU A 424 19.80 -1.33 -7.30
N VAL A 425 18.61 -1.25 -7.88
CA VAL A 425 18.37 -0.62 -9.17
C VAL A 425 17.22 0.39 -9.07
N ALA A 426 17.13 1.31 -10.04
CA ALA A 426 16.00 2.22 -10.09
C ALA A 426 14.67 1.45 -10.23
N GLY A 427 13.68 1.88 -9.46
CA GLY A 427 12.40 1.18 -9.30
C GLY A 427 12.32 0.25 -8.10
N ASP A 428 13.44 -0.05 -7.44
CA ASP A 428 13.43 -0.83 -6.21
C ASP A 428 12.94 -0.01 -5.01
N ARG A 429 12.39 -0.71 -4.04
CA ARG A 429 12.16 -0.19 -2.70
C ARG A 429 13.51 0.20 -2.06
N MET A 430 13.60 1.38 -1.47
CA MET A 430 14.76 1.75 -0.66
C MET A 430 14.77 0.93 0.63
N PRO A 431 15.82 0.15 0.92
CA PRO A 431 15.94 -0.56 2.19
C PRO A 431 16.34 0.40 3.33
N ASP A 432 15.91 0.09 4.56
CA ASP A 432 16.30 0.86 5.74
C ASP A 432 17.65 0.36 6.29
N LEU A 433 18.73 0.86 5.71
CA LEU A 433 20.10 0.51 6.07
C LEU A 433 20.67 1.47 7.13
N GLU A 434 21.69 1.02 7.83
CA GLU A 434 22.54 1.92 8.61
C GLU A 434 23.50 2.67 7.69
N VAL A 435 23.55 4.00 7.84
CA VAL A 435 24.39 4.89 7.06
C VAL A 435 25.00 5.96 7.96
N ARG A 436 26.17 6.47 7.59
CA ARG A 436 26.68 7.75 8.07
C ARG A 436 26.22 8.82 7.12
N ALA A 437 25.57 9.86 7.60
CA ALA A 437 24.95 10.88 6.76
C ALA A 437 25.23 12.29 7.25
N THR A 438 25.47 13.19 6.29
CA THR A 438 25.59 14.65 6.53
C THR A 438 24.65 15.38 5.60
N PRO A 439 23.79 16.28 6.10
CA PRO A 439 22.96 17.14 5.26
C PRO A 439 23.83 18.12 4.47
N THR A 440 23.53 18.34 3.20
CA THR A 440 24.37 19.15 2.30
C THR A 440 23.87 20.58 2.06
N GLY A 441 22.87 21.02 2.78
CA GLY A 441 22.30 22.38 2.68
C GLY A 441 21.25 22.63 3.75
N ALA A 442 21.03 23.90 4.10
CA ALA A 442 19.90 24.24 4.94
C ALA A 442 18.60 23.92 4.18
N PRO A 443 17.60 23.28 4.81
CA PRO A 443 16.27 23.15 4.22
C PRO A 443 15.74 24.58 3.95
N VAL A 444 15.30 24.84 2.72
CA VAL A 444 14.54 26.05 2.42
C VAL A 444 13.20 25.90 3.11
N ALA A 445 13.02 26.58 4.23
CA ALA A 445 11.79 26.55 5.00
C ALA A 445 10.64 27.16 4.16
N LEU A 446 9.62 26.36 3.87
CA LEU A 446 8.36 26.79 3.25
C LEU A 446 7.38 27.41 4.26
N SER A 447 7.82 27.85 5.44
CA SER A 447 6.99 28.63 6.37
C SER A 447 7.87 29.51 7.24
N GLY A 448 7.53 30.80 7.30
CA GLY A 448 8.26 31.87 8.00
C GLY A 448 8.44 31.66 9.51
N VAL A 449 9.43 30.87 9.87
CA VAL A 449 10.02 30.89 11.21
C VAL A 449 11.53 31.13 11.01
N GLU A 450 11.99 32.27 11.43
CA GLU A 450 13.38 32.67 11.40
C GLU A 450 14.25 31.69 12.19
N ALA A 451 15.14 30.97 11.51
CA ALA A 451 16.23 30.25 12.15
C ALA A 451 17.41 31.23 12.33
N ALA A 452 17.74 31.49 13.59
CA ALA A 452 18.87 32.32 13.98
C ALA A 452 20.19 31.83 13.35
N SER A 453 20.88 32.73 12.68
CA SER A 453 22.20 32.57 12.09
C SER A 453 23.27 32.25 13.15
N SER A 454 23.81 31.04 13.11
CA SER A 454 25.08 30.69 13.75
C SER A 454 26.12 30.38 12.67
N GLY A 455 27.31 31.00 12.80
CA GLY A 455 28.37 31.10 11.81
C GLY A 455 28.86 29.79 11.21
N SER A 456 29.36 29.93 9.99
CA SER A 456 29.93 28.89 9.13
C SER A 456 31.15 28.22 9.77
N GLN A 457 30.95 27.08 10.41
CA GLN A 457 31.96 26.05 10.54
C GLN A 457 31.58 24.92 9.57
N ALA A 458 32.54 24.43 8.79
CA ALA A 458 32.34 23.25 7.96
C ALA A 458 31.84 22.12 8.84
N GLY A 459 30.64 21.61 8.58
CA GLY A 459 30.05 20.50 9.31
C GLY A 459 30.92 19.23 9.19
N PRO A 460 30.74 18.24 10.08
CA PRO A 460 31.51 16.99 10.01
C PRO A 460 31.29 16.31 8.66
N THR A 461 32.34 15.70 8.13
CA THR A 461 32.21 14.86 6.91
C THR A 461 31.39 13.59 7.23
N PRO A 462 30.76 12.91 6.24
CA PRO A 462 30.02 11.67 6.47
C PRO A 462 30.81 10.60 7.21
N ALA A 463 32.13 10.56 7.02
CA ALA A 463 33.02 9.64 7.72
C ALA A 463 33.14 9.89 9.23
N GLN A 464 32.77 11.10 9.70
CA GLN A 464 32.83 11.52 11.11
C GLN A 464 31.44 11.59 11.76
N SER A 465 30.36 11.42 10.99
CA SER A 465 29.00 11.46 11.49
C SER A 465 28.63 10.14 12.20
N GLU A 466 27.70 10.23 13.16
CA GLU A 466 27.13 9.04 13.80
C GLU A 466 26.31 8.21 12.79
N SER A 467 26.29 6.89 13.02
CA SER A 467 25.45 5.98 12.24
C SER A 467 23.97 6.22 12.55
N ARG A 468 23.14 6.20 11.53
CA ARG A 468 21.67 6.32 11.63
C ARG A 468 20.98 5.49 10.58
N LYS A 469 19.69 5.23 10.80
CA LYS A 469 18.83 4.55 9.83
C LYS A 469 18.55 5.44 8.62
N LEU A 470 18.59 4.85 7.42
CA LEU A 470 18.38 5.56 6.15
C LEU A 470 16.97 6.17 6.08
N PHE A 471 15.96 5.48 6.61
CA PHE A 471 14.59 6.00 6.66
C PHE A 471 14.46 7.29 7.46
N SER A 472 15.34 7.54 8.45
CA SER A 472 15.38 8.81 9.17
C SER A 472 15.79 10.02 8.29
N LEU A 473 16.30 9.76 7.09
CA LEU A 473 16.67 10.78 6.10
C LEU A 473 15.55 11.01 5.07
N LEU A 474 14.65 10.05 4.90
CA LEU A 474 13.58 10.13 3.91
C LEU A 474 12.45 11.02 4.40
N ASN A 475 11.90 11.78 3.48
CA ASN A 475 10.79 12.69 3.74
C ASN A 475 9.60 12.31 2.83
N PRO A 476 8.43 11.94 3.38
CA PRO A 476 7.28 11.53 2.57
C PRO A 476 6.65 12.66 1.75
N SER A 477 7.06 13.92 1.98
CA SER A 477 6.60 15.09 1.22
C SER A 477 7.66 15.65 0.27
N ARG A 478 8.83 15.03 0.16
CA ARG A 478 9.95 15.49 -0.66
C ARG A 478 10.71 14.31 -1.24
N PHE A 479 11.42 14.54 -2.33
CA PHE A 479 12.43 13.59 -2.79
C PHE A 479 13.67 13.66 -1.91
N THR A 480 14.43 12.57 -1.88
CA THR A 480 15.72 12.52 -1.18
C THR A 480 16.82 12.14 -2.16
N LEU A 481 17.79 13.02 -2.36
CA LEU A 481 18.97 12.76 -3.18
C LEU A 481 20.12 12.30 -2.28
N LEU A 482 20.55 11.07 -2.49
CA LEU A 482 21.66 10.45 -1.77
C LEU A 482 22.92 10.46 -2.64
N LEU A 483 23.98 11.11 -2.15
CA LEU A 483 25.30 11.12 -2.74
C LEU A 483 26.18 10.14 -1.95
N ALA A 484 26.35 8.92 -2.48
CA ALA A 484 27.06 7.84 -1.79
C ALA A 484 28.49 7.68 -2.28
N ASN A 485 29.43 7.44 -1.34
CA ASN A 485 30.84 7.09 -1.60
C ASN A 485 31.65 8.16 -2.35
N PHE A 486 31.25 9.42 -2.38
CA PHE A 486 32.07 10.50 -2.95
C PHE A 486 33.23 10.86 -2.01
N ALA A 487 34.45 10.90 -2.54
CA ALA A 487 35.63 11.36 -1.79
C ALA A 487 35.59 12.87 -1.56
N ASP A 488 35.12 13.62 -2.58
CA ASP A 488 34.85 15.06 -2.51
C ASP A 488 33.50 15.36 -3.16
N PRO A 489 32.44 15.53 -2.35
CA PRO A 489 31.11 15.85 -2.85
C PRO A 489 30.95 17.29 -3.39
N THR A 490 31.94 18.18 -3.19
CA THR A 490 31.90 19.55 -3.72
C THR A 490 31.97 19.57 -5.24
N GLU A 491 32.71 18.66 -5.85
CA GLU A 491 32.80 18.54 -7.31
C GLU A 491 31.46 18.15 -7.93
N ILE A 492 30.77 17.16 -7.36
CA ILE A 492 29.47 16.72 -7.87
C ILE A 492 28.41 17.82 -7.69
N ARG A 493 28.45 18.56 -6.57
CA ARG A 493 27.57 19.70 -6.36
C ARG A 493 27.83 20.80 -7.40
N ALA A 494 29.10 21.10 -7.68
CA ALA A 494 29.46 22.07 -8.70
C ALA A 494 28.97 21.64 -10.09
N LYS A 495 29.09 20.35 -10.44
CA LYS A 495 28.57 19.81 -11.70
C LYS A 495 27.03 19.87 -11.77
N LEU A 496 26.35 19.50 -10.70
CA LEU A 496 24.88 19.64 -10.61
C LEU A 496 24.42 21.09 -10.76
N SER A 497 25.18 22.07 -10.24
CA SER A 497 24.89 23.50 -10.39
C SER A 497 25.22 24.06 -11.78
N GLN A 498 26.20 23.50 -12.49
CA GLN A 498 26.62 23.97 -13.81
C GLN A 498 25.80 23.33 -14.97
N SER A 499 25.21 22.16 -14.74
CA SER A 499 24.44 21.39 -15.75
C SER A 499 23.07 21.99 -16.07
N THR A 500 22.89 23.28 -15.93
CA THR A 500 21.59 23.96 -15.97
C THR A 500 21.29 24.62 -17.32
N SER A 501 21.21 23.86 -18.39
CA SER A 501 20.46 24.31 -19.58
C SER A 501 19.01 23.78 -19.46
N PRO A 502 17.96 24.62 -19.44
CA PRO A 502 17.82 25.96 -20.00
C PRO A 502 17.87 27.13 -18.99
N TRP A 503 18.38 26.95 -17.77
CA TRP A 503 18.48 28.03 -16.77
C TRP A 503 19.94 28.48 -16.48
N PRO A 504 20.69 28.98 -17.46
CA PRO A 504 22.11 29.25 -17.32
C PRO A 504 22.48 30.36 -16.35
N GLN A 505 21.53 30.98 -15.69
CA GLN A 505 21.75 32.15 -14.81
C GLN A 505 21.23 31.97 -13.37
N LEU A 506 20.61 30.83 -13.02
CA LEU A 506 20.14 30.61 -11.66
C LEU A 506 21.24 29.95 -10.82
N PRO A 507 21.51 30.48 -9.60
CA PRO A 507 22.33 29.78 -8.61
C PRO A 507 21.77 28.38 -8.35
N TRP A 508 22.62 27.40 -8.02
CA TRP A 508 22.24 26.05 -7.60
C TRP A 508 21.06 26.04 -6.62
N THR A 509 21.05 26.96 -5.64
CA THR A 509 20.04 27.11 -4.60
C THR A 509 18.67 27.58 -5.11
N GLU A 510 18.55 28.03 -6.35
CA GLU A 510 17.33 28.60 -6.93
C GLU A 510 16.70 27.71 -8.01
N LEU A 511 17.25 26.52 -8.25
CA LEU A 511 16.67 25.57 -9.20
C LEU A 511 15.30 25.10 -8.70
N PRO A 512 14.22 25.19 -9.52
CA PRO A 512 12.85 24.90 -9.09
C PRO A 512 12.67 23.53 -8.45
N TRP A 513 13.38 22.51 -8.96
CA TRP A 513 13.30 21.14 -8.44
C TRP A 513 14.06 20.94 -7.10
N LEU A 514 14.98 21.81 -6.71
CA LEU A 514 15.61 21.77 -5.38
C LEU A 514 14.63 22.09 -4.25
N GLN A 515 13.56 22.82 -4.55
CA GLN A 515 12.53 23.11 -3.53
C GLN A 515 11.79 21.84 -3.07
N ILE A 516 11.87 20.75 -3.84
CA ILE A 516 11.21 19.47 -3.55
C ILE A 516 12.19 18.33 -3.26
N ILE A 517 13.52 18.60 -3.17
CA ILE A 517 14.55 17.57 -2.95
C ILE A 517 15.40 17.94 -1.74
N ASP A 518 15.50 17.01 -0.79
CA ASP A 518 16.50 17.03 0.30
C ASP A 518 17.76 16.28 -0.14
N ILE A 519 18.95 16.79 0.18
CA ILE A 519 20.21 16.21 -0.28
C ILE A 519 21.08 15.79 0.90
N TYR A 520 21.53 14.54 0.88
CA TYR A 520 22.42 13.96 1.88
C TYR A 520 23.63 13.32 1.24
N GLU A 521 24.79 13.55 1.84
CA GLU A 521 25.97 12.73 1.61
C GLU A 521 25.93 11.55 2.56
N ILE A 522 26.08 10.34 2.00
CA ILE A 522 26.05 9.12 2.77
C ILE A 522 27.30 8.27 2.54
N ALA A 523 27.70 7.56 3.57
CA ALA A 523 28.83 6.64 3.52
C ALA A 523 28.54 5.38 4.33
N SER A 524 29.26 4.31 4.00
CA SER A 524 29.21 3.06 4.73
C SER A 524 29.58 3.23 6.20
N PRO A 525 28.83 2.64 7.14
CA PRO A 525 29.33 2.44 8.51
C PRO A 525 30.63 1.62 8.54
N ALA A 526 31.36 1.68 9.65
CA ALA A 526 32.57 0.89 9.81
C ALA A 526 32.25 -0.58 10.16
N GLY A 527 33.13 -1.49 9.73
CA GLY A 527 33.06 -2.91 10.10
C GLY A 527 31.88 -3.68 9.46
N GLU A 528 31.38 -4.69 10.15
CA GLU A 528 30.31 -5.58 9.66
C GLU A 528 29.00 -4.83 9.35
N ALA A 529 28.67 -3.77 10.09
CA ALA A 529 27.49 -2.93 9.83
C ALA A 529 27.51 -2.26 8.45
N GLY A 530 28.67 -2.14 7.83
CA GLY A 530 28.82 -1.57 6.49
C GLY A 530 28.58 -2.56 5.34
N LYS A 531 28.51 -3.86 5.59
CA LYS A 531 28.32 -4.86 4.53
C LYS A 531 27.01 -4.67 3.77
N PRO A 532 25.84 -4.56 4.43
CA PRO A 532 24.56 -4.36 3.73
C PRO A 532 24.56 -3.08 2.87
N PHE A 533 25.26 -2.03 3.33
CA PHE A 533 25.41 -0.80 2.55
C PHE A 533 26.22 -1.06 1.26
N ALA A 534 27.39 -1.72 1.37
CA ALA A 534 28.24 -2.01 0.23
C ALA A 534 27.59 -2.96 -0.79
N GLU A 535 26.82 -3.95 -0.32
CA GLU A 535 26.02 -4.82 -1.18
C GLU A 535 24.94 -4.03 -1.94
N SER A 536 24.20 -3.18 -1.24
CA SER A 536 23.09 -2.42 -1.82
C SER A 536 23.55 -1.28 -2.73
N PHE A 537 24.41 -0.38 -2.22
CA PHE A 537 24.86 0.81 -2.94
C PHE A 537 26.06 0.58 -3.85
N GLY A 538 26.79 -0.54 -3.67
CA GLY A 538 28.10 -0.75 -4.29
C GLY A 538 29.21 0.02 -3.58
N VAL A 539 30.40 0.02 -4.18
CA VAL A 539 31.61 0.69 -3.64
C VAL A 539 31.98 1.95 -4.42
N LYS A 540 31.41 2.14 -5.61
CA LYS A 540 31.67 3.31 -6.46
C LYS A 540 30.81 4.50 -6.04
N PRO A 541 31.27 5.74 -6.34
CA PRO A 541 30.45 6.93 -6.12
C PRO A 541 29.13 6.87 -6.90
N SER A 542 28.00 7.09 -6.22
CA SER A 542 26.67 7.04 -6.83
C SER A 542 25.77 8.20 -6.45
N ILE A 543 24.87 8.53 -7.37
CA ILE A 543 23.76 9.48 -7.23
C ILE A 543 22.50 8.64 -7.21
N THR A 544 21.73 8.70 -6.12
CA THR A 544 20.48 7.95 -5.99
C THR A 544 19.36 8.90 -5.57
N LEU A 545 18.32 9.04 -6.40
CA LEU A 545 17.12 9.81 -6.08
C LEU A 545 16.03 8.88 -5.57
N VAL A 546 15.58 9.14 -4.35
CA VAL A 546 14.49 8.40 -3.70
C VAL A 546 13.22 9.25 -3.76
N ARG A 547 12.11 8.62 -4.17
CA ARG A 547 10.79 9.21 -4.28
C ARG A 547 10.12 9.33 -2.90
N PRO A 548 9.06 10.18 -2.75
CA PRO A 548 8.30 10.30 -1.50
C PRO A 548 7.66 8.98 -1.00
N ASP A 549 7.40 8.03 -1.91
CA ASP A 549 6.92 6.67 -1.60
C ASP A 549 8.07 5.67 -1.35
N ALA A 550 9.29 6.17 -1.07
CA ALA A 550 10.49 5.39 -0.76
C ALA A 550 10.88 4.35 -1.82
N TYR A 551 10.63 4.63 -3.10
CA TYR A 551 11.18 3.91 -4.23
C TYR A 551 12.27 4.72 -4.91
N ILE A 552 13.23 4.04 -5.52
CA ILE A 552 14.34 4.67 -6.24
C ILE A 552 13.83 5.15 -7.59
N GLY A 553 13.89 6.46 -7.85
CA GLY A 553 13.53 7.03 -9.15
C GLY A 553 14.69 7.05 -10.14
N PHE A 554 15.89 7.43 -9.66
CA PHE A 554 17.08 7.53 -10.50
C PHE A 554 18.31 6.96 -9.79
N ARG A 555 19.15 6.24 -10.53
CA ARG A 555 20.50 5.87 -10.11
C ARG A 555 21.52 6.18 -11.20
N GLY A 556 22.64 6.74 -10.81
CA GLY A 556 23.75 7.03 -11.71
C GLY A 556 25.06 7.23 -10.98
N ASN A 557 26.12 7.47 -11.72
CA ASN A 557 27.44 7.82 -11.21
C ASN A 557 27.77 9.30 -11.50
N GLN A 558 29.00 9.71 -11.21
CA GLN A 558 29.45 11.08 -11.44
C GLN A 558 29.34 11.55 -12.90
N SER A 559 29.42 10.66 -13.89
CA SER A 559 29.24 11.00 -15.31
C SER A 559 27.76 11.10 -15.71
N SER A 560 26.84 10.69 -14.86
CA SER A 560 25.39 10.68 -15.12
C SER A 560 24.69 11.99 -14.72
N VAL A 561 25.43 13.04 -14.32
CA VAL A 561 24.85 14.33 -13.87
C VAL A 561 23.95 14.95 -14.94
N GLU A 562 24.36 14.93 -16.20
CA GLU A 562 23.53 15.46 -17.29
C GLU A 562 22.23 14.66 -17.47
N ALA A 563 22.29 13.33 -17.38
CA ALA A 563 21.11 12.47 -17.43
C ALA A 563 20.18 12.72 -16.25
N PHE A 564 20.72 12.87 -15.04
CA PHE A 564 19.97 13.24 -13.85
C PHE A 564 19.26 14.58 -14.01
N THR A 565 19.96 15.59 -14.54
CA THR A 565 19.36 16.90 -14.82
C THR A 565 18.21 16.79 -15.83
N LYS A 566 18.37 16.02 -16.91
CA LYS A 566 17.31 15.76 -17.89
C LYS A 566 16.12 15.02 -17.26
N TYR A 567 16.40 14.08 -16.36
CA TYR A 567 15.37 13.39 -15.58
C TYR A 567 14.56 14.39 -14.73
N CYS A 568 15.22 15.27 -13.97
CA CYS A 568 14.57 16.30 -13.17
C CYS A 568 13.77 17.28 -14.05
N GLN A 569 14.30 17.70 -15.18
CA GLN A 569 13.60 18.57 -16.14
C GLN A 569 12.35 17.91 -16.73
N ARG A 570 12.38 16.62 -16.98
CA ARG A 570 11.23 15.85 -17.50
C ARG A 570 10.09 15.78 -16.50
N TRP A 571 10.41 15.53 -15.23
CA TRP A 571 9.42 15.18 -14.22
C TRP A 571 9.08 16.29 -13.23
N PHE A 572 9.94 17.32 -13.10
CA PHE A 572 9.82 18.35 -12.07
C PHE A 572 9.90 19.79 -12.64
N SER A 573 9.58 19.98 -13.90
CA SER A 573 9.52 21.31 -14.50
C SER A 573 8.13 21.92 -14.40
N PRO A 574 8.00 23.21 -14.03
CA PRO A 574 6.72 23.91 -14.02
C PRO A 574 6.00 23.82 -15.37
N ALA A 575 4.69 23.62 -15.34
CA ALA A 575 3.86 23.51 -16.54
C ALA A 575 3.88 24.77 -17.45
N ALA A 576 4.14 25.95 -16.87
CA ALA A 576 4.15 27.24 -17.58
C ALA A 576 5.27 27.40 -18.62
N GLN A 577 6.32 26.54 -18.61
CA GLN A 577 7.46 26.72 -19.52
C GLN A 577 7.33 25.96 -20.84
N LYS A 578 6.37 25.02 -20.97
CA LYS A 578 6.09 24.38 -22.27
C LYS A 578 5.42 25.29 -23.30
N GLN A 579 4.74 26.36 -22.87
CA GLN A 579 4.12 27.33 -23.76
C GLN A 579 5.10 28.40 -24.34
N ALA A 580 6.27 28.58 -23.74
CA ALA A 580 7.27 29.52 -24.21
C ALA A 580 8.31 28.90 -25.16
N ALA A 581 8.33 27.56 -25.30
CA ALA A 581 9.28 26.83 -26.16
C ALA A 581 8.60 26.14 -27.37
N ALA A 582 7.28 26.31 -27.56
CA ALA A 582 6.54 25.95 -28.75
C ALA A 582 6.11 27.21 -29.52
#